data_9f10e40f6f0bfd9b15914c2e207bd111
#
_entry.id   9f10e40f6f0bfd9b15914c2e207bd111
#
_cell.length_a   1.000
_cell.length_b   1.000
_cell.length_c   1.000
_cell.angle_alpha   90.00
_cell.angle_beta   90.00
_cell.angle_gamma   90.00
#
_symmetry.space_group_name_H-M   'P 1'
#
loop_
_entity.id
_entity.type
_entity.pdbx_description
1 polymer ?
#
loop_
_entity_poly.entity_id
_entity_poly.type
_entity_poly.pdbx_seq_one_letter_code
_entity_poly.pdbx_strand_id
1 'polypeptide(L)' 'MSWFDRVKMYYDKGLWSKERVYNVVGKVITAEEYEQITGEPYSA' A
#
# COMPACT_ATOMS: atom_id res chain seq x y z
N MET A 1 -2.11 14.85 -5.02
CA MET A 1 -1.78 13.42 -5.11
C MET A 1 -2.42 12.69 -3.94
N SER A 2 -3.13 11.60 -4.23
CA SER A 2 -3.80 10.85 -3.18
C SER A 2 -2.80 9.99 -2.41
N TRP A 3 -3.20 9.51 -1.25
CA TRP A 3 -2.35 8.60 -0.49
C TRP A 3 -2.10 7.30 -1.25
N PHE A 4 -3.09 6.83 -2.01
CA PHE A 4 -2.91 5.66 -2.86
C PHE A 4 -1.73 5.87 -3.82
N ASP A 5 -1.70 7.01 -4.51
CA ASP A 5 -0.63 7.30 -5.45
C ASP A 5 0.73 7.38 -4.76
N ARG A 6 0.76 8.01 -3.59
CA ARG A 6 2.01 8.15 -2.84
C ARG A 6 2.54 6.81 -2.38
N VAL A 7 1.70 5.99 -1.78
CA VAL A 7 2.11 4.71 -1.25
C VAL A 7 2.55 3.79 -2.39
N LYS A 8 1.80 3.81 -3.49
CA LYS A 8 2.16 3.02 -4.66
C LYS A 8 3.55 3.42 -5.19
N MET A 9 3.81 4.72 -5.27
CA MET A 9 5.10 5.22 -5.72
C MET A 9 6.23 4.77 -4.80
N TYR A 10 6.04 4.91 -3.49
CA TYR A 10 7.05 4.51 -2.51
C TYR A 10 7.34 3.02 -2.59
N TYR A 11 6.30 2.21 -2.76
CA TYR A 11 6.48 0.77 -2.88
C TYR A 11 7.21 0.41 -4.19
N ASP A 12 6.78 1.01 -5.29
CA ASP A 12 7.39 0.72 -6.61
C ASP A 12 8.87 1.12 -6.65
N LYS A 13 9.23 2.16 -5.94
CA LYS A 13 10.63 2.62 -5.90
C LYS A 13 11.47 1.87 -4.88
N GLY A 14 10.88 0.95 -4.14
CA GLY A 14 11.59 0.20 -3.13
C GLY A 14 11.86 0.96 -1.85
N LEU A 15 11.20 2.11 -1.67
CA LEU A 15 11.37 2.92 -0.46
C LEU A 15 10.58 2.34 0.70
N TRP A 16 9.46 1.67 0.42
CA TRP A 16 8.62 1.04 1.42
C TRP A 16 8.54 -0.45 1.17
N SER A 17 8.60 -1.24 2.23
CA SER A 17 8.39 -2.68 2.15
C SER A 17 6.88 -2.98 2.10
N LYS A 18 6.56 -4.21 1.73
CA LYS A 18 5.16 -4.66 1.73
C LYS A 18 4.56 -4.54 3.13
N GLU A 19 5.35 -4.86 4.15
CA GLU A 19 4.89 -4.75 5.53
C GLU A 19 4.53 -3.32 5.89
N ARG A 20 5.28 -2.35 5.40
CA ARG A 20 4.97 -0.96 5.68
C ARG A 20 3.68 -0.54 4.99
N VAL A 21 3.45 -1.01 3.76
CA VAL A 21 2.19 -0.76 3.07
C VAL A 21 1.04 -1.38 3.85
N TYR A 22 1.24 -2.60 4.34
CA TYR A 22 0.24 -3.30 5.14
C TYR A 22 -0.15 -2.50 6.37
N ASN A 23 0.82 -1.90 7.03
CA ASN A 23 0.59 -1.18 8.28
C ASN A 23 -0.22 0.11 8.10
N VAL A 24 -0.28 0.66 6.89
CA VAL A 24 -1.07 1.88 6.64
C VAL A 24 -2.47 1.58 6.09
N VAL A 25 -2.81 0.30 5.92
CA VAL A 25 -4.17 -0.08 5.53
C VAL A 25 -5.12 0.27 6.66
N GLY A 26 -6.23 0.91 6.29
CA GLY A 26 -7.20 1.38 7.27
C GLY A 26 -6.88 2.76 7.83
N LYS A 27 -5.70 3.30 7.51
CA LYS A 27 -5.30 4.65 7.93
C LYS A 27 -5.31 5.60 6.76
N VAL A 28 -4.59 5.29 5.70
CA VAL A 28 -4.48 6.17 4.53
C VAL A 28 -4.87 5.47 3.24
N ILE A 29 -4.90 4.14 3.23
CA ILE A 29 -5.35 3.34 2.08
C ILE A 29 -6.31 2.26 2.56
N THR A 30 -7.05 1.68 1.61
CA THR A 30 -7.97 0.58 1.90
C THR A 30 -7.31 -0.76 1.61
N ALA A 31 -7.98 -1.85 2.04
CA ALA A 31 -7.51 -3.20 1.75
C ALA A 31 -7.44 -3.45 0.24
N GLU A 32 -8.40 -2.93 -0.51
CA GLU A 32 -8.39 -3.07 -1.96
C GLU A 32 -7.21 -2.36 -2.58
N GLU A 33 -6.88 -1.18 -2.05
CA GLU A 33 -5.73 -0.42 -2.54
C GLU A 33 -4.42 -1.14 -2.22
N TYR A 34 -4.35 -1.80 -1.06
CA TYR A 34 -3.18 -2.61 -0.73
C TYR A 34 -2.96 -3.69 -1.79
N GLU A 35 -4.03 -4.38 -2.17
CA GLU A 35 -3.93 -5.43 -3.18
C GLU A 35 -3.47 -4.87 -4.53
N GLN A 36 -3.99 -3.70 -4.90
CA GLN A 36 -3.59 -3.07 -6.16
C GLN A 36 -2.13 -2.64 -6.15
N ILE A 37 -1.63 -2.23 -4.99
CA ILE A 37 -0.25 -1.76 -4.87
C ILE A 37 0.73 -2.93 -4.84
N THR A 38 0.46 -3.94 -4.02
CA THR A 38 1.41 -5.02 -3.78
C THR A 38 1.18 -6.24 -4.63
N GLY A 39 -0.01 -6.38 -5.21
CA GLY A 39 -0.38 -7.56 -5.99
C GLY A 39 -0.77 -8.75 -5.15
N GLU A 40 -0.92 -8.58 -3.84
CA GLU A 40 -1.32 -9.65 -2.93
C GLU A 40 -2.57 -9.24 -2.16
N PRO A 41 -3.48 -10.20 -1.88
CA PRO A 41 -4.68 -9.88 -1.13
C PRO A 41 -4.33 -9.49 0.31
N TYR A 42 -5.07 -8.51 0.83
CA TYR A 42 -4.91 -8.09 2.21
C TYR A 42 -5.56 -9.13 3.12
N SER A 43 -4.80 -9.59 4.10
CA SER A 43 -5.29 -10.56 5.08
C SER A 43 -5.11 -9.96 6.47
N ALA A 44 -6.23 -9.64 7.09
CA ALA A 44 -6.20 -9.03 8.42
C ALA A 44 -5.77 -10.05 9.49
#